data_4f33081df0726074561eb68139d95bdf
#
_entry.id   4f33081df0726074561eb68139d95bdf
#
_cell.length_a   1.000
_cell.length_b   1.000
_cell.length_c   1.000
_cell.angle_alpha   90.00
_cell.angle_beta   90.00
_cell.angle_gamma   90.00
#
_symmetry.space_group_name_H-M   'P 1'
#
loop_
_entity.id
_entity.type
_entity.pdbx_description
1 polymer ?
#
loop_
_entity_poly.entity_id
_entity_poly.type
_entity_poly.pdbx_seq_one_letter_code
_entity_poly.pdbx_strand_id
1 'polypeptide(L)'
;MKIRIITFILTLSSSCIFGQDLYRGAEVRTRADYLYGKFEVRYKPAQGDGLVSSFFTYNTDYGNTPWNEIDIELLGRYEKVVDMNVITTTSHLRQHYNTFNPNLDFHTYGFEWTPDYVAWFIDEEEVYRQVEPHVEELSYPQKIMMNIWNPTYDDWVGVWDDRILPRFSFYDYVSYAEYTPGSGDTGTDSNFTLLWRDDFDSYDSTRWEKKDNHTWGGNQAIFIKENAVFQDGYLILCLTNLSDIGYQDLTIPSALWSRQYGNTVDIRFSEELDPISSQLVSNYSITNINILEALLNEDKRTVKLILESDEIIDAASMGVFNIADDSDIPNVLTWQVVSLNTSEPLGDSVYINNAGESFENFLEDQVWGADKEYGHLGGNYMFAAESDEISNTDQDHLYRSSLNRLAGYKIRVENGFYDLTLMLSENHYFEPNTRTFDIVIEDSLWINDLDVFASVGSYYAIDLPLNNIKVEDGILDIYFSAQVYGAGYNAAGPFINGTKLIKTASLSTKNVTPQVYSLNQPYPNPFNPSISIPVDLEERTNVTINIYNVKGRFIEKVTSQAFDTGHYDFLWKPSNKSSGIYFIERIIDQKKYQNKVVFLK
;
A
#
# COMPACT_ATOMS: atom_id res chain seq x y z
N MET A 1 64.04 44.76 14.40
CA MET A 1 62.84 44.48 15.21
C MET A 1 61.78 43.87 14.24
N LYS A 2 61.67 42.52 14.18
CA LYS A 2 60.75 41.82 13.28
C LYS A 2 59.53 41.43 14.12
N ILE A 3 58.39 42.03 13.79
CA ILE A 3 57.11 41.69 14.37
C ILE A 3 56.58 40.46 13.64
N ARG A 4 56.38 39.32 14.36
CA ARG A 4 55.65 38.15 13.88
C ARG A 4 54.19 38.32 14.19
N ILE A 5 53.37 38.39 13.14
CA ILE A 5 51.93 38.30 13.23
C ILE A 5 51.59 36.80 13.29
N ILE A 6 51.00 36.36 14.41
CA ILE A 6 50.44 35.02 14.56
C ILE A 6 48.96 35.12 14.15
N THR A 7 48.64 34.55 13.00
CA THR A 7 47.27 34.39 12.53
C THR A 7 46.66 33.18 13.23
N PHE A 8 45.66 33.39 14.10
CA PHE A 8 44.83 32.35 14.68
C PHE A 8 43.80 31.96 13.62
N ILE A 9 43.90 30.76 13.08
CA ILE A 9 42.86 30.15 12.27
C ILE A 9 41.91 29.47 13.25
N LEU A 10 40.72 30.09 13.47
CA LEU A 10 39.57 29.42 14.08
C LEU A 10 39.02 28.44 13.04
N THR A 11 39.27 27.16 13.23
CA THR A 11 38.52 26.09 12.57
C THR A 11 37.20 25.98 13.28
N LEU A 12 36.15 26.59 12.69
CA LEU A 12 34.77 26.19 13.01
C LEU A 12 34.58 24.75 12.52
N SER A 13 34.64 23.82 13.45
CA SER A 13 34.06 22.50 13.23
C SER A 13 32.52 22.70 13.21
N SER A 14 31.93 22.80 12.03
CA SER A 14 30.50 22.58 11.86
C SER A 14 30.25 21.11 12.21
N SER A 15 29.88 20.84 13.46
CA SER A 15 29.18 19.63 13.81
C SER A 15 27.88 19.65 13.01
N CYS A 16 27.80 18.78 11.99
CA CYS A 16 26.54 18.38 11.42
C CYS A 16 25.69 17.87 12.60
N ILE A 17 24.74 18.64 13.04
CA ILE A 17 23.63 18.19 13.87
C ILE A 17 22.81 17.33 12.92
N PHE A 18 22.98 16.01 13.03
CA PHE A 18 22.14 15.04 12.35
C PHE A 18 20.70 15.26 12.82
N GLY A 19 19.74 15.23 11.87
CA GLY A 19 18.33 15.52 12.08
C GLY A 19 17.55 14.52 12.96
N GLN A 20 18.21 13.82 13.88
CA GLN A 20 17.59 12.85 14.81
C GLN A 20 16.60 13.46 15.83
N ASP A 21 16.50 14.78 15.92
CA ASP A 21 15.64 15.44 16.92
C ASP A 21 14.29 15.93 16.38
N LEU A 22 13.98 15.68 15.09
CA LEU A 22 12.81 16.28 14.44
C LEU A 22 11.54 15.44 14.55
N TYR A 23 11.66 14.11 14.60
CA TYR A 23 10.50 13.21 14.54
C TYR A 23 10.30 12.44 15.85
N ARG A 24 9.04 12.15 16.15
CA ARG A 24 8.61 11.35 17.30
C ARG A 24 7.81 10.15 16.85
N GLY A 25 8.31 8.97 17.13
CA GLY A 25 7.64 7.70 16.91
C GLY A 25 7.08 7.13 18.19
N ALA A 26 6.60 5.90 18.14
CA ALA A 26 6.09 5.17 19.29
C ALA A 26 6.48 3.70 19.25
N GLU A 27 6.71 3.12 20.43
CA GLU A 27 6.84 1.69 20.64
C GLU A 27 6.15 1.26 21.93
N VAL A 28 5.38 0.19 21.85
CA VAL A 28 4.77 -0.51 22.98
C VAL A 28 5.22 -1.96 22.97
N ARG A 29 5.61 -2.48 24.16
CA ARG A 29 6.04 -3.86 24.29
C ARG A 29 5.46 -4.52 25.55
N THR A 30 5.39 -5.84 25.55
CA THR A 30 5.02 -6.59 26.77
C THR A 30 6.11 -6.49 27.83
N ARG A 31 5.70 -6.54 29.12
CA ARG A 31 6.64 -6.68 30.24
C ARG A 31 7.14 -8.12 30.37
N ALA A 32 6.24 -9.07 30.13
CA ALA A 32 6.57 -10.48 30.10
C ALA A 32 7.23 -10.87 28.76
N ASP A 33 8.03 -11.93 28.83
CA ASP A 33 8.63 -12.59 27.67
C ASP A 33 7.92 -13.92 27.44
N TYR A 34 7.81 -14.35 26.19
CA TYR A 34 7.11 -15.55 25.75
C TYR A 34 8.05 -16.43 24.93
N LEU A 35 8.02 -17.72 25.18
CA LEU A 35 8.74 -18.72 24.40
C LEU A 35 7.70 -19.60 23.71
N TYR A 36 7.69 -19.60 22.39
CA TYR A 36 6.68 -20.25 21.56
C TYR A 36 5.26 -19.73 21.80
N GLY A 37 4.36 -19.99 20.88
CA GLY A 37 2.96 -19.61 20.98
C GLY A 37 2.36 -19.18 19.64
N LYS A 38 1.08 -18.83 19.69
CA LYS A 38 0.37 -18.12 18.62
C LYS A 38 0.21 -16.66 19.05
N PHE A 39 0.70 -15.77 18.20
CA PHE A 39 0.69 -14.31 18.37
C PHE A 39 -0.19 -13.72 17.31
N GLU A 40 -1.15 -12.91 17.70
CA GLU A 40 -2.12 -12.35 16.76
C GLU A 40 -2.40 -10.88 17.08
N VAL A 41 -2.55 -10.07 16.04
CA VAL A 41 -2.86 -8.65 16.11
C VAL A 41 -3.88 -8.32 15.04
N ARG A 42 -4.84 -7.45 15.35
CA ARG A 42 -5.67 -6.81 14.34
C ARG A 42 -5.32 -5.34 14.29
N TYR A 43 -4.82 -4.87 13.14
CA TYR A 43 -4.42 -3.47 13.02
C TYR A 43 -4.54 -2.92 11.60
N LYS A 44 -4.60 -1.61 11.52
CA LYS A 44 -4.48 -0.81 10.30
C LYS A 44 -3.16 -0.04 10.36
N PRO A 45 -2.19 -0.33 9.48
CA PRO A 45 -0.91 0.36 9.44
C PRO A 45 -1.05 1.77 8.86
N ALA A 46 -0.02 2.58 9.06
CA ALA A 46 0.07 3.91 8.47
C ALA A 46 0.55 3.84 7.02
N GLN A 47 -0.05 4.64 6.14
CA GLN A 47 0.37 4.76 4.74
C GLN A 47 1.33 5.93 4.53
N GLY A 48 2.34 5.76 3.68
CA GLY A 48 3.29 6.79 3.23
C GLY A 48 4.70 6.23 3.03
N ASP A 49 5.45 6.83 2.11
CA ASP A 49 6.85 6.48 1.87
C ASP A 49 7.70 6.81 3.10
N GLY A 50 8.70 6.00 3.35
CA GLY A 50 9.70 6.24 4.40
C GLY A 50 9.27 5.85 5.81
N LEU A 51 8.17 5.10 6.00
CA LEU A 51 7.71 4.65 7.32
C LEU A 51 7.38 3.16 7.36
N VAL A 52 7.42 2.60 8.57
CA VAL A 52 7.08 1.21 8.89
C VAL A 52 6.15 1.17 10.08
N SER A 53 5.14 0.30 10.01
CA SER A 53 4.28 -0.10 11.12
C SER A 53 4.45 -1.60 11.36
N SER A 54 4.84 -2.01 12.57
CA SER A 54 5.24 -3.38 12.84
C SER A 54 4.44 -4.04 13.95
N PHE A 55 4.29 -5.36 13.83
CA PHE A 55 3.97 -6.28 14.92
C PHE A 55 5.00 -7.41 14.92
N PHE A 56 5.74 -7.57 16.00
CA PHE A 56 6.87 -8.48 16.04
C PHE A 56 7.13 -9.01 17.45
N THR A 57 7.96 -10.05 17.53
CA THR A 57 8.54 -10.47 18.79
C THR A 57 10.06 -10.36 18.75
N TYR A 58 10.66 -9.95 19.85
CA TYR A 58 12.09 -9.71 19.95
C TYR A 58 12.66 -10.08 21.32
N ASN A 59 13.83 -10.74 21.32
CA ASN A 59 14.58 -10.99 22.53
C ASN A 59 15.37 -9.75 22.94
N THR A 60 14.94 -9.09 24.01
CA THR A 60 15.55 -7.83 24.48
C THR A 60 16.84 -8.03 25.28
N ASP A 61 17.30 -9.25 25.55
CA ASP A 61 18.59 -9.54 26.18
C ASP A 61 19.73 -9.67 25.16
N TYR A 62 19.53 -9.06 24.00
CA TYR A 62 20.55 -8.97 22.93
C TYR A 62 21.87 -8.41 23.45
N GLY A 63 22.95 -9.15 23.21
CA GLY A 63 24.29 -8.87 23.74
C GLY A 63 24.74 -9.92 24.76
N ASN A 64 23.82 -10.61 25.44
CA ASN A 64 24.07 -11.80 26.26
C ASN A 64 23.57 -13.09 25.58
N THR A 65 22.59 -12.96 24.67
CA THR A 65 21.99 -14.04 23.89
C THR A 65 22.08 -13.74 22.39
N PRO A 66 22.00 -14.76 21.51
CA PRO A 66 21.85 -14.53 20.09
C PRO A 66 20.60 -13.71 19.77
N TRP A 67 20.64 -12.99 18.63
CA TRP A 67 19.46 -12.30 18.12
C TRP A 67 18.35 -13.29 17.81
N ASN A 68 17.16 -13.07 18.34
CA ASN A 68 15.95 -13.81 18.04
C ASN A 68 14.80 -12.83 17.85
N GLU A 69 14.19 -12.84 16.66
CA GLU A 69 13.11 -11.93 16.27
C GLU A 69 12.23 -12.59 15.21
N ILE A 70 10.93 -12.33 15.28
CA ILE A 70 9.94 -12.75 14.28
C ILE A 70 9.08 -11.55 13.97
N ASP A 71 9.02 -11.17 12.67
CA ASP A 71 8.43 -9.91 12.24
C ASP A 71 7.23 -10.10 11.33
N ILE A 72 6.30 -9.14 11.46
CA ILE A 72 5.33 -8.72 10.46
C ILE A 72 5.52 -7.21 10.31
N GLU A 73 6.02 -6.78 9.14
CA GLU A 73 6.29 -5.38 8.86
C GLU A 73 5.47 -4.91 7.66
N LEU A 74 4.70 -3.85 7.88
CA LEU A 74 3.92 -3.20 6.85
C LEU A 74 4.57 -1.87 6.51
N LEU A 75 5.19 -1.83 5.33
CA LEU A 75 5.83 -0.65 4.80
C LEU A 75 4.76 0.25 4.19
N GLY A 76 4.66 1.48 4.67
CA GLY A 76 3.63 2.40 4.24
C GLY A 76 3.64 2.75 2.74
N ARG A 77 4.76 2.48 2.05
CA ARG A 77 4.89 2.65 0.60
C ARG A 77 4.22 1.56 -0.23
N TYR A 78 4.02 0.37 0.34
CA TYR A 78 3.47 -0.76 -0.41
C TYR A 78 1.96 -0.85 -0.24
N GLU A 79 1.27 -1.04 -1.35
CA GLU A 79 -0.18 -1.16 -1.38
C GLU A 79 -0.65 -2.60 -1.19
N LYS A 80 0.24 -3.61 -1.35
CA LYS A 80 -0.17 -5.01 -1.36
C LYS A 80 0.82 -5.99 -0.76
N VAL A 81 1.97 -5.53 -0.28
CA VAL A 81 3.05 -6.39 0.20
C VAL A 81 3.20 -6.30 1.70
N VAL A 82 3.37 -7.46 2.34
CA VAL A 82 3.72 -7.63 3.76
C VAL A 82 5.09 -8.29 3.85
N ASP A 83 5.99 -7.70 4.61
CA ASP A 83 7.29 -8.29 4.94
C ASP A 83 7.14 -9.19 6.18
N MET A 84 7.59 -10.43 6.06
CA MET A 84 7.62 -11.44 7.13
C MET A 84 9.05 -11.93 7.30
N ASN A 85 9.56 -11.92 8.51
CA ASN A 85 10.96 -12.20 8.72
C ASN A 85 11.19 -13.08 9.97
N VAL A 86 12.23 -13.89 9.91
CA VAL A 86 12.87 -14.49 11.07
C VAL A 86 14.30 -13.99 11.10
N ILE A 87 14.72 -13.39 12.21
CA ILE A 87 16.10 -12.98 12.41
C ILE A 87 16.70 -13.80 13.54
N THR A 88 17.76 -14.50 13.21
CA THR A 88 18.61 -15.23 14.14
C THR A 88 20.06 -14.73 13.98
N THR A 89 20.97 -15.55 13.52
CA THR A 89 22.31 -15.12 13.10
C THR A 89 22.26 -14.31 11.79
N THR A 90 21.22 -14.57 10.99
CA THR A 90 20.95 -13.92 9.70
C THR A 90 19.45 -13.64 9.58
N SER A 91 19.09 -12.71 8.68
CA SER A 91 17.69 -12.41 8.33
C SER A 91 17.18 -13.42 7.29
N HIS A 92 15.94 -13.88 7.46
CA HIS A 92 15.23 -14.82 6.59
C HIS A 92 13.92 -14.21 6.12
N LEU A 93 14.02 -13.02 5.51
CA LEU A 93 12.89 -12.24 5.01
C LEU A 93 12.12 -12.98 3.92
N ARG A 94 10.80 -12.87 3.96
CA ARG A 94 9.84 -13.26 2.91
C ARG A 94 8.85 -12.13 2.69
N GLN A 95 8.34 -12.04 1.49
CA GLN A 95 7.30 -11.09 1.14
C GLN A 95 6.04 -11.85 0.74
N HIS A 96 4.90 -11.42 1.24
CA HIS A 96 3.61 -11.90 0.82
C HIS A 96 2.86 -10.83 0.07
N TYR A 97 2.27 -11.18 -1.08
CA TYR A 97 1.42 -10.32 -1.87
C TYR A 97 -0.05 -10.56 -1.50
N ASN A 98 -0.73 -9.49 -1.08
CA ASN A 98 -2.15 -9.52 -0.75
C ASN A 98 -3.02 -9.10 -1.94
N THR A 99 -4.25 -9.58 -1.99
CA THR A 99 -5.27 -9.11 -2.93
C THR A 99 -5.93 -7.80 -2.52
N PHE A 100 -5.60 -7.27 -1.34
CA PHE A 100 -6.11 -6.01 -0.78
C PHE A 100 -4.96 -5.07 -0.39
N ASN A 101 -5.28 -3.79 -0.21
CA ASN A 101 -4.31 -2.82 0.31
C ASN A 101 -4.38 -2.80 1.85
N PRO A 102 -3.35 -3.27 2.58
CA PRO A 102 -3.35 -3.35 4.03
C PRO A 102 -3.43 -1.98 4.73
N ASN A 103 -3.10 -0.90 4.03
CA ASN A 103 -3.10 0.45 4.60
C ASN A 103 -4.50 1.08 4.68
N LEU A 104 -5.52 0.49 4.02
CA LEU A 104 -6.86 1.09 3.91
C LEU A 104 -7.82 0.60 4.99
N ASP A 105 -7.66 -0.61 5.51
CA ASP A 105 -8.57 -1.19 6.50
C ASP A 105 -7.84 -2.06 7.54
N PHE A 106 -8.58 -2.50 8.54
CA PHE A 106 -8.09 -3.41 9.57
C PHE A 106 -8.09 -4.85 9.06
N HIS A 107 -6.93 -5.48 9.15
CA HIS A 107 -6.76 -6.90 8.90
C HIS A 107 -6.14 -7.59 10.12
N THR A 108 -6.37 -8.89 10.23
CA THR A 108 -5.77 -9.71 11.29
C THR A 108 -4.49 -10.33 10.75
N TYR A 109 -3.41 -10.08 11.46
CA TYR A 109 -2.09 -10.64 11.18
C TYR A 109 -1.63 -11.46 12.38
N GLY A 110 -0.87 -12.50 12.12
CA GLY A 110 -0.32 -13.28 13.22
C GLY A 110 0.70 -14.29 12.76
N PHE A 111 1.34 -14.93 13.74
CA PHE A 111 2.20 -16.07 13.48
C PHE A 111 2.12 -17.10 14.61
N GLU A 112 2.32 -18.34 14.23
CA GLU A 112 2.56 -19.45 15.14
C GLU A 112 4.06 -19.72 15.18
N TRP A 113 4.62 -19.75 16.37
CA TRP A 113 6.00 -20.08 16.62
C TRP A 113 6.08 -21.30 17.52
N THR A 114 6.70 -22.35 17.01
CA THR A 114 6.94 -23.63 17.70
C THR A 114 8.42 -23.99 17.60
N PRO A 115 8.89 -25.06 18.28
CA PRO A 115 10.25 -25.57 18.07
C PRO A 115 10.55 -26.00 16.62
N ASP A 116 9.51 -26.34 15.83
CA ASP A 116 9.64 -26.99 14.53
C ASP A 116 9.32 -26.07 13.35
N TYR A 117 8.57 -24.98 13.59
CA TYR A 117 8.17 -24.06 12.53
C TYR A 117 7.79 -22.66 13.03
N VAL A 118 7.89 -21.68 12.12
CA VAL A 118 7.18 -20.40 12.21
C VAL A 118 6.23 -20.33 11.02
N ALA A 119 4.93 -20.09 11.27
CA ALA A 119 3.92 -19.96 10.23
C ALA A 119 3.19 -18.63 10.37
N TRP A 120 3.03 -17.88 9.29
CA TRP A 120 2.32 -16.59 9.27
C TRP A 120 0.92 -16.74 8.73
N PHE A 121 0.01 -15.94 9.29
CA PHE A 121 -1.42 -15.93 8.98
C PHE A 121 -1.87 -14.49 8.69
N ILE A 122 -2.73 -14.34 7.69
CA ILE A 122 -3.44 -13.10 7.39
C ILE A 122 -4.92 -13.44 7.28
N ASP A 123 -5.78 -12.74 8.04
CA ASP A 123 -7.22 -12.99 8.13
C ASP A 123 -7.55 -14.49 8.33
N GLU A 124 -6.83 -15.13 9.28
CA GLU A 124 -6.95 -16.54 9.66
C GLU A 124 -6.41 -17.54 8.61
N GLU A 125 -5.99 -17.12 7.42
CA GLU A 125 -5.40 -17.98 6.39
C GLU A 125 -3.88 -18.06 6.56
N GLU A 126 -3.31 -19.29 6.53
CA GLU A 126 -1.86 -19.48 6.53
C GLU A 126 -1.30 -19.07 5.16
N VAL A 127 -0.47 -18.02 5.16
CA VAL A 127 0.12 -17.47 3.93
C VAL A 127 1.55 -17.92 3.69
N TYR A 128 2.27 -18.29 4.75
CA TYR A 128 3.66 -18.77 4.64
C TYR A 128 4.09 -19.56 5.88
N ARG A 129 5.03 -20.50 5.69
CA ARG A 129 5.62 -21.32 6.77
C ARG A 129 7.11 -21.53 6.53
N GLN A 130 7.93 -21.33 7.57
CA GLN A 130 9.35 -21.70 7.61
C GLN A 130 9.55 -22.91 8.52
N VAL A 131 10.32 -23.88 8.01
CA VAL A 131 10.68 -25.14 8.72
C VAL A 131 12.18 -25.42 8.61
N GLU A 132 12.96 -24.49 8.06
CA GLU A 132 14.39 -24.62 7.84
C GLU A 132 15.15 -24.56 9.16
N PRO A 133 16.43 -25.03 9.21
CA PRO A 133 17.19 -25.17 10.47
C PRO A 133 17.34 -23.90 11.31
N HIS A 134 17.25 -22.71 10.72
CA HIS A 134 17.31 -21.45 11.46
C HIS A 134 16.14 -21.25 12.44
N VAL A 135 15.00 -21.93 12.20
CA VAL A 135 13.85 -21.89 13.12
C VAL A 135 14.22 -22.50 14.49
N GLU A 136 15.05 -23.54 14.50
CA GLU A 136 15.53 -24.17 15.74
C GLU A 136 16.42 -23.20 16.58
N GLU A 137 17.02 -22.18 15.94
CA GLU A 137 17.80 -21.15 16.62
C GLU A 137 16.92 -20.16 17.40
N LEU A 138 15.61 -20.08 17.11
CA LEU A 138 14.63 -19.29 17.85
C LEU A 138 14.30 -19.97 19.18
N SER A 139 15.20 -19.94 20.14
CA SER A 139 15.11 -20.68 21.40
C SER A 139 15.11 -19.79 22.65
N TYR A 140 15.07 -18.48 22.49
CA TYR A 140 15.06 -17.52 23.59
C TYR A 140 13.71 -16.82 23.70
N PRO A 141 13.19 -16.61 24.92
CA PRO A 141 11.93 -15.88 25.12
C PRO A 141 11.98 -14.47 24.55
N GLN A 142 10.87 -14.03 23.99
CA GLN A 142 10.74 -12.76 23.27
C GLN A 142 9.57 -11.93 23.81
N LYS A 143 9.68 -10.62 23.75
CA LYS A 143 8.57 -9.69 24.01
C LYS A 143 7.73 -9.50 22.76
N ILE A 144 6.42 -9.36 22.93
CA ILE A 144 5.54 -8.86 21.86
C ILE A 144 5.75 -7.35 21.79
N MET A 145 5.97 -6.84 20.57
CA MET A 145 6.30 -5.45 20.33
C MET A 145 5.50 -4.89 19.14
N MET A 146 5.15 -3.63 19.23
CA MET A 146 4.50 -2.86 18.18
C MET A 146 5.18 -1.50 18.09
N ASN A 147 5.47 -1.03 16.88
CA ASN A 147 6.03 0.30 16.69
C ASN A 147 5.59 0.97 15.39
N ILE A 148 5.81 2.28 15.33
CA ILE A 148 5.77 3.09 14.12
C ILE A 148 7.01 3.99 14.10
N TRP A 149 7.73 3.98 12.97
CA TRP A 149 8.99 4.70 12.84
C TRP A 149 9.35 4.99 11.38
N ASN A 150 10.36 5.85 11.16
CA ASN A 150 10.86 6.20 9.84
C ASN A 150 12.34 5.83 9.71
N PRO A 151 12.64 4.71 9.02
CA PRO A 151 14.00 4.27 8.72
C PRO A 151 14.79 5.25 7.85
N THR A 152 16.13 5.15 7.91
CA THR A 152 17.05 5.84 6.98
C THR A 152 17.36 5.02 5.72
N TYR A 153 16.63 3.96 5.45
CA TYR A 153 16.87 2.98 4.38
C TYR A 153 15.89 3.21 3.22
N ASP A 154 16.14 4.25 2.41
CA ASP A 154 15.25 4.68 1.32
C ASP A 154 14.98 3.59 0.28
N ASP A 155 15.96 2.68 0.05
CA ASP A 155 15.82 1.52 -0.83
C ASP A 155 14.80 0.49 -0.32
N TRP A 156 14.57 0.45 1.00
CA TRP A 156 13.57 -0.42 1.62
C TRP A 156 12.22 0.27 1.76
N VAL A 157 12.17 1.41 2.46
CA VAL A 157 10.89 2.04 2.86
C VAL A 157 10.43 3.19 1.96
N GLY A 158 11.23 3.58 0.96
CA GLY A 158 10.98 4.76 0.13
C GLY A 158 11.56 6.05 0.72
N VAL A 159 11.57 7.09 -0.09
CA VAL A 159 12.13 8.39 0.30
C VAL A 159 11.21 9.07 1.29
N TRP A 160 11.74 9.43 2.45
CA TRP A 160 11.00 10.13 3.49
C TRP A 160 10.57 11.54 3.06
N ASP A 161 9.30 11.85 3.28
CA ASP A 161 8.74 13.19 3.09
C ASP A 161 7.97 13.61 4.35
N ASP A 162 8.52 14.54 5.13
CA ASP A 162 7.93 14.98 6.40
C ASP A 162 6.60 15.75 6.24
N ARG A 163 6.26 16.16 5.01
CA ARG A 163 4.95 16.78 4.72
C ARG A 163 3.77 15.83 4.90
N ILE A 164 4.03 14.52 5.01
CA ILE A 164 2.98 13.54 5.27
C ILE A 164 2.60 13.42 6.75
N LEU A 165 3.37 14.00 7.67
CA LEU A 165 3.07 13.92 9.11
C LEU A 165 1.85 14.78 9.48
N PRO A 166 1.09 14.37 10.52
CA PRO A 166 1.26 13.17 11.34
C PRO A 166 0.79 11.89 10.64
N ARG A 167 1.26 10.71 11.15
CA ARG A 167 0.81 9.38 10.71
C ARG A 167 0.47 8.53 11.91
N PHE A 168 -0.55 7.69 11.74
CA PHE A 168 -1.14 6.90 12.81
C PHE A 168 -1.31 5.45 12.37
N SER A 169 -0.89 4.51 13.22
CA SER A 169 -1.22 3.09 13.09
C SER A 169 -2.19 2.72 14.21
N PHE A 170 -3.29 2.07 13.86
CA PHE A 170 -4.36 1.71 14.79
C PHE A 170 -4.33 0.22 15.06
N TYR A 171 -4.17 -0.17 16.30
CA TYR A 171 -4.18 -1.54 16.78
C TYR A 171 -5.49 -1.80 17.55
N ASP A 172 -6.33 -2.71 17.04
CA ASP A 172 -7.64 -3.04 17.60
C ASP A 172 -7.50 -4.02 18.76
N TYR A 173 -6.71 -5.08 18.55
CA TYR A 173 -6.38 -6.00 19.62
C TYR A 173 -5.04 -6.70 19.40
N VAL A 174 -4.50 -7.26 20.49
CA VAL A 174 -3.44 -8.26 20.48
C VAL A 174 -3.85 -9.46 21.32
N SER A 175 -3.57 -10.67 20.86
CA SER A 175 -3.77 -11.89 21.62
C SER A 175 -2.52 -12.77 21.61
N TYR A 176 -2.39 -13.56 22.69
CA TYR A 176 -1.37 -14.58 22.83
C TYR A 176 -1.98 -15.91 23.30
N ALA A 177 -1.68 -16.96 22.57
CA ALA A 177 -1.98 -18.33 22.96
C ALA A 177 -0.68 -19.10 23.18
N GLU A 178 -0.56 -19.75 24.35
CA GLU A 178 0.60 -20.56 24.73
C GLU A 178 0.66 -21.85 23.89
N TYR A 179 1.86 -22.26 23.49
CA TYR A 179 2.08 -23.53 22.81
C TYR A 179 1.87 -24.70 23.76
N THR A 180 0.80 -25.46 23.55
CA THR A 180 0.35 -26.62 24.38
C THR A 180 0.10 -27.84 23.49
N PRO A 181 1.15 -28.45 22.91
CA PRO A 181 1.01 -29.47 21.87
C PRO A 181 0.16 -30.66 22.33
N GLY A 182 -0.84 -31.01 21.49
CA GLY A 182 -1.78 -32.10 21.72
C GLY A 182 -2.84 -31.86 22.81
N SER A 183 -2.92 -30.63 23.36
CA SER A 183 -3.86 -30.31 24.46
C SER A 183 -4.45 -28.89 24.37
N GLY A 184 -4.19 -28.15 23.28
CA GLY A 184 -4.73 -26.83 23.07
C GLY A 184 -6.15 -26.82 22.47
N ASP A 185 -6.65 -25.63 22.22
CA ASP A 185 -8.01 -25.39 21.70
C ASP A 185 -8.05 -24.45 20.47
N THR A 186 -6.90 -23.93 20.05
CA THR A 186 -6.78 -23.02 18.91
C THR A 186 -5.51 -23.28 18.10
N GLY A 187 -5.40 -22.63 16.92
CA GLY A 187 -4.25 -22.73 16.04
C GLY A 187 -4.12 -24.06 15.29
N THR A 188 -2.99 -24.26 14.64
CA THR A 188 -2.70 -25.46 13.85
C THR A 188 -2.76 -26.71 14.76
N ASP A 189 -3.53 -27.72 14.33
CA ASP A 189 -3.75 -28.98 15.05
C ASP A 189 -4.24 -28.82 16.51
N SER A 190 -4.83 -27.66 16.84
CA SER A 190 -5.23 -27.31 18.22
C SER A 190 -4.05 -27.43 19.21
N ASN A 191 -2.88 -26.97 18.82
CA ASN A 191 -1.66 -27.03 19.64
C ASN A 191 -1.43 -25.77 20.49
N PHE A 192 -2.39 -24.85 20.57
CA PHE A 192 -2.24 -23.61 21.34
C PHE A 192 -3.45 -23.41 22.25
N THR A 193 -3.21 -22.77 23.39
CA THR A 193 -4.27 -22.42 24.37
C THR A 193 -4.26 -20.90 24.58
N LEU A 194 -5.40 -20.23 24.29
CA LEU A 194 -5.51 -18.79 24.49
C LEU A 194 -5.31 -18.43 25.96
N LEU A 195 -4.27 -17.64 26.25
CA LEU A 195 -4.00 -17.12 27.59
C LEU A 195 -4.60 -15.74 27.83
N TRP A 196 -4.52 -14.85 26.85
CA TRP A 196 -5.07 -13.52 26.97
C TRP A 196 -5.30 -12.87 25.60
N ARG A 197 -6.23 -11.94 25.60
CA ARG A 197 -6.45 -10.96 24.56
C ARG A 197 -6.61 -9.59 25.21
N ASP A 198 -6.08 -8.56 24.60
CA ASP A 198 -6.19 -7.16 25.00
C ASP A 198 -6.80 -6.35 23.86
N ASP A 199 -7.99 -5.82 24.08
CA ASP A 199 -8.75 -5.04 23.13
C ASP A 199 -8.50 -3.51 23.30
N PHE A 200 -7.46 -3.15 24.04
CA PHE A 200 -6.98 -1.78 24.26
C PHE A 200 -8.01 -0.75 24.78
N ASP A 201 -9.06 -1.20 25.45
CA ASP A 201 -10.06 -0.32 26.11
C ASP A 201 -9.40 0.69 27.06
N SER A 202 -8.25 0.32 27.61
CA SER A 202 -7.43 1.18 28.46
C SER A 202 -5.98 0.69 28.55
N TYR A 203 -5.07 1.58 28.95
CA TYR A 203 -3.67 1.22 29.14
C TYR A 203 -3.46 0.31 30.37
N ASP A 204 -3.22 -0.97 30.11
CA ASP A 204 -2.78 -1.93 31.15
C ASP A 204 -1.26 -1.82 31.38
N SER A 205 -0.85 -1.00 32.34
CA SER A 205 0.56 -0.81 32.70
C SER A 205 1.22 -2.04 33.34
N THR A 206 0.46 -3.08 33.68
CA THR A 206 1.01 -4.36 34.19
C THR A 206 1.43 -5.28 33.06
N ARG A 207 0.78 -5.17 31.90
CA ARG A 207 1.10 -5.95 30.69
C ARG A 207 2.06 -5.19 29.77
N TRP A 208 1.81 -3.90 29.54
CA TRP A 208 2.50 -3.11 28.53
C TRP A 208 3.50 -2.11 29.13
N GLU A 209 4.56 -1.88 28.39
CA GLU A 209 5.53 -0.78 28.59
C GLU A 209 5.52 0.11 27.34
N LYS A 210 5.30 1.41 27.52
CA LYS A 210 5.53 2.41 26.48
C LYS A 210 7.00 2.82 26.53
N LYS A 211 7.69 2.78 25.40
CA LYS A 211 9.07 3.27 25.33
C LYS A 211 9.11 4.78 25.36
N ASP A 212 10.10 5.30 26.07
CA ASP A 212 10.26 6.74 26.25
C ASP A 212 11.74 7.11 26.06
N ASN A 213 11.98 8.16 25.28
CA ASN A 213 13.31 8.67 24.94
C ASN A 213 14.25 7.55 24.40
N HIS A 214 13.74 6.75 23.47
CA HIS A 214 14.45 5.60 22.90
C HIS A 214 14.54 5.70 21.39
N THR A 215 15.72 5.39 20.85
CA THR A 215 15.98 5.24 19.42
C THR A 215 17.19 4.33 19.21
N TRP A 216 17.47 3.97 17.96
CA TRP A 216 18.67 3.22 17.55
C TRP A 216 19.22 3.74 16.23
N GLY A 217 20.42 3.29 15.83
CA GLY A 217 21.01 3.65 14.54
C GLY A 217 20.14 3.15 13.39
N GLY A 218 19.78 4.05 12.48
CA GLY A 218 18.89 3.75 11.36
C GLY A 218 17.42 4.17 11.57
N ASN A 219 17.01 4.55 12.80
CA ASN A 219 15.73 5.17 13.07
C ASN A 219 15.89 6.69 13.17
N GLN A 220 15.13 7.45 12.39
CA GLN A 220 15.14 8.91 12.43
C GLN A 220 14.23 9.47 13.54
N ALA A 221 13.27 8.68 14.04
CA ALA A 221 12.40 9.09 15.12
C ALA A 221 12.96 8.72 16.52
N ILE A 222 12.63 9.52 17.50
CA ILE A 222 12.78 9.18 18.93
C ILE A 222 11.42 8.67 19.41
N PHE A 223 11.37 7.49 19.99
CA PHE A 223 10.16 6.98 20.61
C PHE A 223 9.87 7.72 21.90
N ILE A 224 8.64 8.19 22.03
CA ILE A 224 8.12 8.84 23.23
C ILE A 224 6.81 8.20 23.66
N LYS A 225 6.57 8.16 24.96
CA LYS A 225 5.37 7.52 25.53
C LYS A 225 4.07 8.26 25.18
N GLU A 226 4.14 9.55 24.92
CA GLU A 226 3.02 10.40 24.53
C GLU A 226 2.46 10.01 23.15
N ASN A 227 3.29 9.46 22.27
CA ASN A 227 2.88 8.99 20.95
C ASN A 227 2.30 7.57 20.95
N ALA A 228 2.24 6.89 22.10
CA ALA A 228 1.49 5.65 22.29
C ALA A 228 0.19 5.95 23.05
N VAL A 229 -0.91 6.16 22.32
CA VAL A 229 -2.20 6.61 22.84
C VAL A 229 -3.16 5.42 22.95
N PHE A 230 -3.91 5.34 24.05
CA PHE A 230 -5.00 4.36 24.23
C PHE A 230 -6.30 5.15 24.27
N GLN A 231 -7.10 5.01 23.21
CA GLN A 231 -8.31 5.81 23.03
C GLN A 231 -9.32 5.07 22.15
N ASP A 232 -10.59 5.17 22.48
CA ASP A 232 -11.73 4.63 21.71
C ASP A 232 -11.63 3.13 21.38
N GLY A 233 -11.02 2.32 22.26
CA GLY A 233 -10.81 0.90 22.05
C GLY A 233 -9.63 0.56 21.14
N TYR A 234 -8.70 1.51 20.94
CA TYR A 234 -7.49 1.29 20.13
C TYR A 234 -6.22 1.65 20.90
N LEU A 235 -5.15 0.92 20.61
CA LEU A 235 -3.80 1.44 20.77
C LEU A 235 -3.44 2.17 19.46
N ILE A 236 -3.21 3.48 19.55
CA ILE A 236 -2.82 4.33 18.42
C ILE A 236 -1.35 4.67 18.59
N LEU A 237 -0.52 4.21 17.65
CA LEU A 237 0.89 4.57 17.59
C LEU A 237 1.06 5.70 16.59
N CYS A 238 1.67 6.79 17.04
CA CYS A 238 1.78 8.03 16.29
C CYS A 238 3.23 8.25 15.82
N LEU A 239 3.38 8.65 14.56
CA LEU A 239 4.63 9.21 14.01
C LEU A 239 4.36 10.67 13.69
N THR A 240 5.05 11.57 14.41
CA THR A 240 4.73 13.00 14.42
C THR A 240 6.00 13.85 14.33
N ASN A 241 5.81 15.13 14.01
CA ASN A 241 6.80 16.16 14.28
C ASN A 241 6.68 16.62 15.76
N LEU A 242 7.41 17.66 16.13
CA LEU A 242 7.41 18.18 17.50
C LEU A 242 6.14 18.96 17.90
N SER A 243 5.34 19.41 16.94
CA SER A 243 4.11 20.19 17.20
C SER A 243 2.88 19.29 17.40
N ASP A 244 2.86 18.08 16.83
CA ASP A 244 1.68 17.22 16.77
C ASP A 244 1.81 15.96 17.65
N ILE A 245 2.46 16.09 18.81
CA ILE A 245 2.69 14.97 19.74
C ILE A 245 1.36 14.38 20.21
N GLY A 246 1.28 13.05 20.18
CA GLY A 246 0.07 12.29 20.54
C GLY A 246 -0.87 12.09 19.34
N TYR A 247 -2.06 11.55 19.62
CA TYR A 247 -3.10 11.38 18.61
C TYR A 247 -3.90 12.67 18.49
N GLN A 248 -3.41 13.55 17.68
CA GLN A 248 -4.10 14.77 17.26
C GLN A 248 -3.63 15.13 15.85
N ASP A 249 -4.53 15.61 15.05
CA ASP A 249 -4.23 16.14 13.74
C ASP A 249 -4.56 17.64 13.73
N LEU A 250 -3.52 18.46 13.65
CA LEU A 250 -3.59 19.92 13.54
C LEU A 250 -3.01 20.39 12.20
N THR A 251 -2.66 19.45 11.34
CA THR A 251 -2.02 19.72 10.05
C THR A 251 -3.09 20.02 9.01
N ILE A 252 -2.88 21.07 8.24
CA ILE A 252 -3.76 21.41 7.12
C ILE A 252 -3.37 20.57 5.93
N PRO A 253 -4.30 19.90 5.24
CA PRO A 253 -3.99 19.12 4.05
C PRO A 253 -3.29 19.99 3.00
N SER A 254 -2.27 19.46 2.35
CA SER A 254 -1.53 20.14 1.30
C SER A 254 -1.42 19.28 0.05
N ALA A 255 -1.59 19.88 -1.12
CA ALA A 255 -1.33 19.19 -2.38
C ALA A 255 0.18 19.04 -2.58
N LEU A 256 0.64 17.80 -2.66
CA LEU A 256 2.06 17.44 -2.78
C LEU A 256 2.56 17.56 -4.22
N TRP A 257 1.72 17.10 -5.16
CA TRP A 257 1.99 17.15 -6.60
C TRP A 257 0.67 17.11 -7.38
N SER A 258 0.72 17.53 -8.62
CA SER A 258 -0.35 17.29 -9.59
C SER A 258 0.22 16.91 -10.95
N ARG A 259 -0.53 16.10 -11.70
CA ARG A 259 -0.10 15.56 -12.98
C ARG A 259 -1.24 15.42 -13.96
N GLN A 260 -1.07 15.95 -15.15
CA GLN A 260 -1.99 15.75 -16.25
C GLN A 260 -1.60 14.53 -17.09
N TYR A 261 -2.60 13.71 -17.40
CA TYR A 261 -2.51 12.62 -18.35
C TYR A 261 -3.77 12.62 -19.25
N GLY A 262 -3.61 12.95 -20.52
CA GLY A 262 -4.75 13.17 -21.42
C GLY A 262 -5.73 14.19 -20.84
N ASN A 263 -6.99 13.80 -20.75
CA ASN A 263 -8.05 14.63 -20.17
C ASN A 263 -8.24 14.45 -18.66
N THR A 264 -7.28 13.89 -17.95
CA THR A 264 -7.32 13.74 -16.49
C THR A 264 -6.18 14.47 -15.81
N VAL A 265 -6.40 14.93 -14.58
CA VAL A 265 -5.37 15.44 -13.69
C VAL A 265 -5.48 14.75 -12.35
N ASP A 266 -4.46 14.03 -11.94
CA ASP A 266 -4.34 13.50 -10.60
C ASP A 266 -3.66 14.53 -9.69
N ILE A 267 -4.20 14.69 -8.47
CA ILE A 267 -3.64 15.56 -7.43
C ILE A 267 -3.47 14.71 -6.19
N ARG A 268 -2.26 14.57 -5.69
CA ARG A 268 -1.94 13.89 -4.45
C ARG A 268 -1.88 14.86 -3.30
N PHE A 269 -2.55 14.52 -2.20
CA PHE A 269 -2.52 15.29 -0.95
C PHE A 269 -1.69 14.58 0.14
N SER A 270 -1.28 15.37 1.12
CA SER A 270 -0.48 14.92 2.26
C SER A 270 -1.21 13.91 3.15
N GLU A 271 -2.54 13.95 3.17
CA GLU A 271 -3.37 13.19 4.11
C GLU A 271 -4.74 12.82 3.53
N GLU A 272 -5.54 12.04 4.27
CA GLU A 272 -6.90 11.66 3.88
C GLU A 272 -7.81 12.88 3.87
N LEU A 273 -8.66 12.97 2.85
CA LEU A 273 -9.51 14.12 2.58
C LEU A 273 -10.98 13.83 2.90
N ASP A 274 -11.67 14.86 3.37
CA ASP A 274 -13.13 14.84 3.44
C ASP A 274 -13.73 14.61 2.03
N PRO A 275 -14.54 13.55 1.87
CA PRO A 275 -15.12 13.20 0.57
C PRO A 275 -16.03 14.28 -0.03
N ILE A 276 -16.58 15.17 0.78
CA ILE A 276 -17.49 16.22 0.30
C ILE A 276 -16.68 17.36 -0.31
N SER A 277 -15.71 17.91 0.43
CA SER A 277 -14.91 19.04 -0.03
C SER A 277 -13.99 18.69 -1.19
N SER A 278 -13.42 17.48 -1.18
CA SER A 278 -12.48 17.02 -2.21
C SER A 278 -13.14 16.73 -3.56
N GLN A 279 -14.43 16.46 -3.60
CA GLN A 279 -15.16 16.18 -4.85
C GLN A 279 -15.96 17.38 -5.40
N LEU A 280 -15.79 18.56 -4.81
CA LEU A 280 -16.39 19.79 -5.35
C LEU A 280 -15.51 20.38 -6.45
N VAL A 281 -15.97 20.33 -7.69
CA VAL A 281 -15.28 20.92 -8.87
C VAL A 281 -14.90 22.39 -8.63
N SER A 282 -15.74 23.15 -7.91
CA SER A 282 -15.48 24.56 -7.58
C SER A 282 -14.22 24.78 -6.72
N ASN A 283 -13.70 23.72 -6.09
CA ASN A 283 -12.50 23.78 -5.26
C ASN A 283 -11.21 23.63 -6.08
N TYR A 284 -11.32 23.53 -7.39
CA TYR A 284 -10.19 23.40 -8.31
C TYR A 284 -10.30 24.39 -9.44
N SER A 285 -9.17 24.93 -9.88
CA SER A 285 -9.13 25.80 -11.05
C SER A 285 -7.86 25.60 -11.86
N ILE A 286 -8.02 25.47 -13.16
CA ILE A 286 -6.94 25.50 -14.14
C ILE A 286 -7.27 26.61 -15.12
N THR A 287 -6.31 27.49 -15.41
CA THR A 287 -6.54 28.64 -16.26
C THR A 287 -6.99 28.22 -17.68
N ASN A 288 -8.13 28.70 -18.12
CA ASN A 288 -8.75 28.43 -19.43
C ASN A 288 -9.15 26.95 -19.68
N ILE A 289 -9.20 26.11 -18.64
CA ILE A 289 -9.63 24.72 -18.75
C ILE A 289 -10.89 24.53 -17.91
N ASN A 290 -11.89 23.89 -18.51
CA ASN A 290 -13.10 23.51 -17.82
C ASN A 290 -12.91 22.12 -17.18
N ILE A 291 -13.14 22.04 -15.86
CA ILE A 291 -13.11 20.79 -15.10
C ILE A 291 -14.55 20.28 -15.03
N LEU A 292 -14.77 19.05 -15.48
CA LEU A 292 -16.09 18.43 -15.54
C LEU A 292 -16.44 17.72 -14.24
N GLU A 293 -15.47 16.99 -13.65
CA GLU A 293 -15.66 16.19 -12.45
C GLU A 293 -14.41 16.24 -11.56
N ALA A 294 -14.60 16.00 -10.26
CA ALA A 294 -13.56 15.76 -9.28
C ALA A 294 -13.93 14.48 -8.52
N LEU A 295 -13.07 13.49 -8.54
CA LEU A 295 -13.30 12.16 -7.99
C LEU A 295 -12.20 11.84 -6.95
N LEU A 296 -12.60 11.52 -5.72
CA LEU A 296 -11.68 11.05 -4.70
C LEU A 296 -11.42 9.55 -4.91
N ASN A 297 -10.16 9.16 -5.03
CA ASN A 297 -9.77 7.76 -5.16
C ASN A 297 -9.98 6.98 -3.84
N GLU A 298 -9.91 5.66 -3.89
CA GLU A 298 -10.07 4.77 -2.74
C GLU A 298 -9.04 5.02 -1.63
N ASP A 299 -7.84 5.49 -1.99
CA ASP A 299 -6.79 5.89 -1.05
C ASP A 299 -7.12 7.14 -0.22
N LYS A 300 -8.26 7.78 -0.51
CA LYS A 300 -8.74 9.03 0.11
C LYS A 300 -7.76 10.22 0.05
N ARG A 301 -6.67 10.11 -0.70
CA ARG A 301 -5.59 11.13 -0.78
C ARG A 301 -5.34 11.64 -2.18
N THR A 302 -5.84 10.94 -3.18
CA THR A 302 -5.69 11.32 -4.57
C THR A 302 -7.03 11.76 -5.14
N VAL A 303 -7.09 12.97 -5.66
CA VAL A 303 -8.25 13.48 -6.39
C VAL A 303 -7.95 13.46 -7.88
N LYS A 304 -8.79 12.79 -8.64
CA LYS A 304 -8.75 12.77 -10.11
C LYS A 304 -9.74 13.79 -10.65
N LEU A 305 -9.24 14.77 -11.38
CA LEU A 305 -10.07 15.72 -12.13
C LEU A 305 -10.27 15.21 -13.55
N ILE A 306 -11.49 15.32 -14.07
CA ILE A 306 -11.81 15.06 -15.47
C ILE A 306 -11.94 16.42 -16.17
N LEU A 307 -11.16 16.61 -17.23
CA LEU A 307 -11.14 17.83 -18.02
C LEU A 307 -12.03 17.70 -19.28
N GLU A 308 -12.52 18.82 -19.77
CA GLU A 308 -13.27 18.89 -21.03
C GLU A 308 -12.39 18.63 -22.28
N SER A 309 -11.08 18.83 -22.17
CA SER A 309 -10.10 18.69 -23.25
C SER A 309 -8.92 17.84 -22.79
N ASP A 310 -8.32 17.11 -23.72
CA ASP A 310 -7.06 16.37 -23.56
C ASP A 310 -5.83 17.20 -23.97
N GLU A 311 -6.01 18.49 -24.27
CA GLU A 311 -4.92 19.39 -24.58
C GLU A 311 -3.91 19.44 -23.43
N ILE A 312 -2.63 19.20 -23.73
CA ILE A 312 -1.55 19.31 -22.77
C ILE A 312 -1.38 20.76 -22.36
N ILE A 313 -1.45 21.01 -21.07
CA ILE A 313 -1.37 22.36 -20.49
C ILE A 313 0.09 22.66 -20.16
N ASP A 314 0.76 23.33 -21.09
CA ASP A 314 2.18 23.67 -20.96
C ASP A 314 2.42 24.68 -19.82
N ALA A 315 3.37 24.36 -18.91
CA ALA A 315 3.81 25.23 -17.81
C ALA A 315 2.70 25.79 -16.90
N ALA A 316 1.57 25.12 -16.78
CA ALA A 316 0.45 25.57 -15.99
C ALA A 316 0.64 25.31 -14.49
N SER A 317 0.00 26.17 -13.72
CA SER A 317 -0.29 25.90 -12.31
C SER A 317 -1.79 25.78 -12.15
N MET A 318 -2.22 25.01 -11.15
CA MET A 318 -3.61 24.90 -10.76
C MET A 318 -3.83 25.46 -9.36
N GLY A 319 -5.01 26.01 -9.14
CA GLY A 319 -5.47 26.42 -7.82
C GLY A 319 -6.27 25.31 -7.16
N VAL A 320 -6.01 25.08 -5.88
CA VAL A 320 -6.75 24.17 -5.00
C VAL A 320 -7.30 24.99 -3.84
N PHE A 321 -8.59 24.83 -3.51
CA PHE A 321 -9.29 25.70 -2.55
C PHE A 321 -10.19 24.88 -1.63
N ASN A 322 -10.31 25.32 -0.36
CA ASN A 322 -11.32 24.81 0.60
C ASN A 322 -11.38 23.27 0.69
N ILE A 323 -10.23 22.62 0.66
CA ILE A 323 -10.13 21.18 0.86
C ILE A 323 -9.97 20.90 2.36
N ALA A 324 -10.85 20.10 2.93
CA ALA A 324 -10.76 19.61 4.29
C ALA A 324 -10.12 18.22 4.34
N ASP A 325 -9.48 17.91 5.47
CA ASP A 325 -9.10 16.53 5.80
C ASP A 325 -10.29 15.70 6.34
N ASP A 326 -10.10 14.40 6.51
CA ASP A 326 -11.11 13.44 7.05
C ASP A 326 -11.01 13.29 8.58
N SER A 327 -10.52 14.33 9.29
CA SER A 327 -10.42 14.32 10.75
C SER A 327 -11.74 14.71 11.43
N ASP A 328 -11.92 14.32 12.72
CA ASP A 328 -13.13 14.64 13.51
C ASP A 328 -13.36 16.16 13.63
N ILE A 329 -12.29 16.94 13.64
CA ILE A 329 -12.30 18.41 13.58
C ILE A 329 -11.49 18.79 12.33
N PRO A 330 -12.14 18.94 11.18
CA PRO A 330 -11.44 19.09 9.91
C PRO A 330 -10.54 20.33 9.86
N ASN A 331 -9.28 20.13 9.49
CA ASN A 331 -8.39 21.20 9.09
C ASN A 331 -8.64 21.55 7.63
N VAL A 332 -8.65 22.82 7.28
CA VAL A 332 -9.06 23.26 5.94
C VAL A 332 -7.93 23.99 5.21
N LEU A 333 -7.50 23.43 4.09
CA LEU A 333 -6.69 24.12 3.11
C LEU A 333 -7.53 25.24 2.46
N THR A 334 -7.29 26.49 2.83
CA THR A 334 -8.04 27.62 2.27
C THR A 334 -7.68 27.86 0.81
N TRP A 335 -6.40 27.79 0.44
CA TRP A 335 -5.94 27.81 -0.95
C TRP A 335 -4.46 27.39 -1.06
N GLN A 336 -4.12 26.81 -2.21
CA GLN A 336 -2.76 26.51 -2.61
C GLN A 336 -2.65 26.59 -4.13
N VAL A 337 -1.49 26.99 -4.63
CA VAL A 337 -1.13 26.86 -6.05
C VAL A 337 -0.17 25.69 -6.17
N VAL A 338 -0.48 24.76 -7.06
CA VAL A 338 0.29 23.56 -7.35
C VAL A 338 0.78 23.61 -8.78
N SER A 339 2.05 23.26 -9.00
CA SER A 339 2.57 23.11 -10.37
C SER A 339 1.90 21.91 -11.02
N LEU A 340 1.31 22.12 -12.20
CA LEU A 340 0.76 21.04 -13.00
C LEU A 340 1.89 20.41 -13.82
N ASN A 341 2.30 19.22 -13.44
CA ASN A 341 3.26 18.44 -14.21
C ASN A 341 2.52 17.80 -15.40
N THR A 342 3.05 18.01 -16.58
CA THR A 342 2.56 17.33 -17.79
C THR A 342 3.52 16.20 -18.12
N SER A 343 3.00 15.05 -18.49
CA SER A 343 3.82 13.97 -18.97
C SER A 343 3.39 13.56 -20.36
N GLU A 344 4.38 13.40 -21.22
CA GLU A 344 4.15 12.71 -22.48
C GLU A 344 3.95 11.22 -22.19
N PRO A 345 2.89 10.59 -22.70
CA PRO A 345 2.71 9.15 -22.57
C PRO A 345 3.94 8.41 -23.10
N LEU A 346 4.37 7.41 -22.38
CA LEU A 346 5.30 6.44 -22.95
C LEU A 346 4.63 5.84 -24.19
N GLY A 347 5.35 5.81 -25.32
CA GLY A 347 4.80 5.33 -26.58
C GLY A 347 4.31 3.87 -26.51
N ASP A 348 3.75 3.36 -27.62
CA ASP A 348 3.24 1.98 -27.71
C ASP A 348 4.29 0.89 -27.42
N SER A 349 5.57 1.28 -27.32
CA SER A 349 6.69 0.38 -26.99
C SER A 349 7.60 1.03 -25.97
N VAL A 350 7.77 0.40 -24.83
CA VAL A 350 8.62 0.85 -23.71
C VAL A 350 9.68 -0.21 -23.43
N TYR A 351 10.93 0.18 -23.43
CA TYR A 351 12.06 -0.68 -23.11
C TYR A 351 12.83 -0.04 -21.95
N ILE A 352 13.14 -0.81 -20.91
CA ILE A 352 13.80 -0.31 -19.69
C ILE A 352 14.99 -1.21 -19.38
N ASN A 353 16.15 -0.60 -19.17
CA ASN A 353 17.35 -1.25 -18.66
C ASN A 353 17.30 -1.21 -17.13
N ASN A 354 16.67 -2.20 -16.53
CA ASN A 354 16.49 -2.25 -15.07
C ASN A 354 17.86 -2.40 -14.39
N ALA A 355 18.18 -1.46 -13.50
CA ALA A 355 19.49 -1.29 -12.85
C ALA A 355 20.63 -0.78 -13.76
N GLY A 356 20.30 -0.10 -14.86
CA GLY A 356 21.29 0.43 -15.77
C GLY A 356 20.97 1.82 -16.28
N GLU A 357 21.99 2.45 -16.87
CA GLU A 357 21.84 3.70 -17.61
C GLU A 357 21.11 3.45 -18.93
N SER A 358 20.63 4.53 -19.57
CA SER A 358 20.02 4.43 -20.89
C SER A 358 20.96 3.80 -21.91
N PHE A 359 20.47 2.85 -22.69
CA PHE A 359 21.26 2.15 -23.70
C PHE A 359 20.43 1.88 -24.95
N GLU A 360 20.87 2.35 -26.11
CA GLU A 360 20.12 2.30 -27.37
C GLU A 360 18.70 2.88 -27.19
N ASN A 361 17.67 2.05 -27.32
CA ASN A 361 16.26 2.39 -27.11
C ASN A 361 15.73 2.01 -25.71
N PHE A 362 16.61 1.51 -24.84
CA PHE A 362 16.26 1.24 -23.44
C PHE A 362 16.44 2.51 -22.60
N LEU A 363 15.42 2.82 -21.85
CA LEU A 363 15.42 3.89 -20.85
C LEU A 363 16.25 3.46 -19.62
N GLU A 364 16.85 4.42 -18.94
CA GLU A 364 17.50 4.19 -17.64
C GLU A 364 16.48 3.79 -16.57
N ASP A 365 16.92 3.08 -15.54
CA ASP A 365 16.09 2.74 -14.40
C ASP A 365 15.88 3.93 -13.45
N GLN A 366 14.79 3.92 -12.71
CA GLN A 366 14.51 4.92 -11.69
C GLN A 366 13.56 4.37 -10.61
N VAL A 367 13.61 4.99 -9.42
CA VAL A 367 12.66 4.70 -8.34
C VAL A 367 11.27 5.21 -8.74
N TRP A 368 10.24 4.42 -8.51
CA TRP A 368 8.86 4.83 -8.71
C TRP A 368 8.51 6.01 -7.80
N GLY A 369 7.86 6.97 -8.38
CA GLY A 369 7.27 8.11 -7.70
C GLY A 369 6.00 8.52 -8.41
N ALA A 370 5.14 9.21 -7.72
CA ALA A 370 3.87 9.65 -8.28
C ALA A 370 4.05 10.62 -9.46
N ASP A 371 5.21 11.27 -9.53
CA ASP A 371 5.66 12.16 -10.62
C ASP A 371 6.39 11.43 -11.76
N LYS A 372 6.53 10.09 -11.68
CA LYS A 372 7.28 9.28 -12.64
C LYS A 372 6.37 8.51 -13.61
N GLU A 373 6.89 8.28 -14.82
CA GLU A 373 6.18 7.48 -15.84
C GLU A 373 6.37 5.98 -15.62
N TYR A 374 7.48 5.59 -14.99
CA TYR A 374 7.81 4.20 -14.66
C TYR A 374 8.80 4.20 -13.51
N GLY A 375 8.98 3.06 -12.88
CA GLY A 375 10.00 2.87 -11.86
C GLY A 375 9.76 1.68 -10.97
N HIS A 376 10.79 1.37 -10.18
CA HIS A 376 10.79 0.24 -9.27
C HIS A 376 10.32 0.61 -7.86
N LEU A 377 9.74 -0.37 -7.17
CA LEU A 377 9.41 -0.34 -5.75
C LEU A 377 10.42 -1.20 -5.01
N GLY A 378 11.23 -0.57 -4.16
CA GLY A 378 12.33 -1.25 -3.46
C GLY A 378 13.44 -1.71 -4.40
N GLY A 379 14.40 -2.43 -3.85
CA GLY A 379 15.47 -3.03 -4.61
C GLY A 379 16.80 -2.30 -4.55
N ASN A 380 17.83 -2.98 -4.99
CA ASN A 380 19.19 -2.47 -5.11
C ASN A 380 19.84 -3.00 -6.39
N TYR A 381 20.83 -2.27 -6.90
CA TYR A 381 21.52 -2.63 -8.12
C TYR A 381 22.64 -3.63 -7.84
N MET A 382 22.72 -4.68 -8.68
CA MET A 382 23.82 -5.63 -8.69
C MET A 382 24.40 -5.75 -10.09
N PHE A 383 25.72 -5.95 -10.18
CA PHE A 383 26.45 -5.98 -11.44
C PHE A 383 27.36 -7.19 -11.52
N ALA A 384 27.29 -7.92 -12.63
CA ALA A 384 28.31 -8.89 -13.02
C ALA A 384 29.55 -8.15 -13.58
N ALA A 385 30.67 -8.84 -13.67
CA ALA A 385 31.90 -8.22 -14.22
C ALA A 385 31.74 -7.91 -15.72
N GLU A 386 32.36 -6.83 -16.20
CA GLU A 386 32.31 -6.49 -17.63
C GLU A 386 32.90 -7.58 -18.54
N SER A 387 33.78 -8.43 -18.00
CA SER A 387 34.43 -9.56 -18.71
C SER A 387 33.53 -10.78 -18.82
N ASP A 388 32.38 -10.83 -18.09
CA ASP A 388 31.53 -11.99 -18.09
C ASP A 388 30.66 -12.01 -19.35
N GLU A 389 30.79 -13.08 -20.12
CA GLU A 389 29.94 -13.33 -21.29
C GLU A 389 28.59 -13.88 -20.84
N ILE A 390 27.51 -13.31 -21.37
CA ILE A 390 26.15 -13.81 -21.14
C ILE A 390 25.74 -14.64 -22.36
N SER A 391 25.51 -15.92 -22.14
CA SER A 391 25.07 -16.82 -23.20
C SER A 391 23.64 -16.50 -23.65
N ASN A 392 23.28 -16.88 -24.89
CA ASN A 392 21.95 -16.72 -25.49
C ASN A 392 21.52 -15.25 -25.72
N THR A 393 22.47 -14.32 -25.82
CA THR A 393 22.20 -12.93 -26.17
C THR A 393 23.37 -12.34 -26.93
N ASP A 394 23.15 -11.27 -27.68
CA ASP A 394 24.16 -10.37 -28.24
C ASP A 394 24.16 -9.01 -27.52
N GLN A 395 23.35 -8.87 -26.48
CA GLN A 395 23.19 -7.67 -25.66
C GLN A 395 23.66 -7.90 -24.21
N ASP A 396 24.83 -8.48 -24.02
CA ASP A 396 25.41 -8.80 -22.70
C ASP A 396 25.26 -7.67 -21.70
N HIS A 397 25.41 -6.42 -22.16
CA HIS A 397 25.32 -5.24 -21.34
C HIS A 397 24.02 -5.15 -20.53
N LEU A 398 22.87 -5.47 -21.14
CA LEU A 398 21.57 -5.43 -20.47
C LEU A 398 21.41 -6.52 -19.41
N TYR A 399 22.06 -7.68 -19.61
CA TYR A 399 21.90 -8.81 -18.67
C TYR A 399 22.98 -8.86 -17.59
N ARG A 400 24.01 -7.99 -17.64
CA ARG A 400 25.04 -7.89 -16.58
C ARG A 400 24.58 -7.08 -15.38
N SER A 401 23.70 -6.12 -15.56
CA SER A 401 23.07 -5.36 -14.48
C SER A 401 21.74 -5.97 -14.10
N SER A 402 21.41 -5.95 -12.83
CA SER A 402 20.11 -6.41 -12.34
C SER A 402 19.63 -5.58 -11.17
N LEU A 403 18.35 -5.30 -11.15
CA LEU A 403 17.65 -4.75 -9.99
C LEU A 403 17.23 -5.93 -9.12
N ASN A 404 17.78 -6.01 -7.92
CA ASN A 404 17.60 -7.13 -6.98
C ASN A 404 16.77 -6.71 -5.78
N ARG A 405 16.09 -7.68 -5.15
CA ARG A 405 15.25 -7.48 -3.96
C ARG A 405 14.13 -6.47 -4.21
N LEU A 406 13.67 -6.36 -5.46
CA LEU A 406 12.55 -5.50 -5.77
C LEU A 406 11.23 -6.13 -5.32
N ALA A 407 10.32 -5.31 -4.82
CA ALA A 407 8.96 -5.70 -4.51
C ALA A 407 8.02 -5.52 -5.71
N GLY A 408 8.33 -4.59 -6.61
CA GLY A 408 7.50 -4.36 -7.79
C GLY A 408 8.10 -3.38 -8.78
N TYR A 409 7.40 -3.25 -9.90
CA TYR A 409 7.68 -2.28 -10.96
C TYR A 409 6.37 -1.73 -11.50
N LYS A 410 6.29 -0.42 -11.67
CA LYS A 410 5.09 0.25 -12.19
C LYS A 410 5.43 1.00 -13.48
N ILE A 411 4.52 0.94 -14.46
CA ILE A 411 4.68 1.65 -15.74
C ILE A 411 3.34 2.32 -16.08
N ARG A 412 3.31 3.65 -16.23
CA ARG A 412 2.12 4.37 -16.69
C ARG A 412 1.92 4.13 -18.16
N VAL A 413 0.73 3.69 -18.51
CA VAL A 413 0.36 3.35 -19.89
C VAL A 413 -1.10 3.75 -20.13
N GLU A 414 -1.48 3.90 -21.39
CA GLU A 414 -2.90 3.99 -21.73
C GLU A 414 -3.63 2.68 -21.43
N ASN A 415 -4.93 2.76 -21.13
CA ASN A 415 -5.73 1.55 -20.97
C ASN A 415 -5.73 0.73 -22.27
N GLY A 416 -5.44 -0.56 -22.16
CA GLY A 416 -5.22 -1.40 -23.32
C GLY A 416 -4.80 -2.81 -23.01
N PHE A 417 -4.36 -3.51 -24.05
CA PHE A 417 -3.74 -4.81 -23.94
C PHE A 417 -2.26 -4.70 -24.31
N TYR A 418 -1.43 -5.40 -23.54
CA TYR A 418 0.01 -5.32 -23.63
C TYR A 418 0.66 -6.70 -23.65
N ASP A 419 1.76 -6.81 -24.38
CA ASP A 419 2.70 -7.91 -24.28
C ASP A 419 3.93 -7.40 -23.51
N LEU A 420 4.23 -8.04 -22.39
CA LEU A 420 5.36 -7.77 -21.52
C LEU A 420 6.42 -8.87 -21.71
N THR A 421 7.68 -8.48 -21.83
CA THR A 421 8.81 -9.42 -21.76
C THR A 421 9.71 -9.00 -20.61
N LEU A 422 9.89 -9.91 -19.65
CA LEU A 422 10.87 -9.77 -18.58
C LEU A 422 12.18 -10.42 -18.99
N MET A 423 13.27 -9.67 -18.96
CA MET A 423 14.60 -10.09 -19.34
C MET A 423 15.37 -10.46 -18.07
N LEU A 424 15.91 -11.68 -18.01
CA LEU A 424 16.54 -12.23 -16.81
C LEU A 424 17.83 -12.97 -17.13
N SER A 425 18.83 -12.86 -16.25
CA SER A 425 20.05 -13.68 -16.23
C SER A 425 20.55 -13.80 -14.80
N GLU A 426 20.62 -15.03 -14.27
CA GLU A 426 21.14 -15.26 -12.92
C GLU A 426 22.67 -15.23 -12.95
N ASN A 427 23.25 -14.18 -12.36
CA ASN A 427 24.70 -13.92 -12.39
C ASN A 427 25.36 -13.99 -11.01
N HIS A 428 24.59 -14.25 -9.95
CA HIS A 428 25.07 -14.11 -8.57
C HIS A 428 24.90 -15.36 -7.72
N TYR A 429 23.92 -16.23 -8.04
CA TYR A 429 23.62 -17.45 -7.31
C TYR A 429 23.74 -18.65 -8.25
N PHE A 430 24.44 -19.69 -7.80
CA PHE A 430 24.90 -20.79 -8.66
C PHE A 430 24.41 -22.16 -8.21
N GLU A 431 23.32 -22.18 -7.42
CA GLU A 431 22.68 -23.39 -6.96
C GLU A 431 21.14 -23.26 -7.10
N PRO A 432 20.44 -24.32 -7.51
CA PRO A 432 18.97 -24.28 -7.60
C PRO A 432 18.34 -24.11 -6.22
N ASN A 433 17.13 -23.54 -6.18
CA ASN A 433 16.37 -23.21 -4.97
C ASN A 433 17.06 -22.21 -4.02
N THR A 434 18.03 -21.44 -4.50
CA THR A 434 18.64 -20.36 -3.75
C THR A 434 17.84 -19.06 -3.90
N ARG A 435 17.24 -18.86 -5.07
CA ARG A 435 16.42 -17.69 -5.39
C ARG A 435 15.18 -18.14 -6.16
N THR A 436 14.03 -18.09 -5.48
CA THR A 436 12.74 -18.46 -6.05
C THR A 436 11.72 -17.38 -5.75
N PHE A 437 10.95 -16.94 -6.74
CA PHE A 437 9.98 -15.88 -6.59
C PHE A 437 8.81 -15.99 -7.55
N ASP A 438 7.67 -15.44 -7.14
CA ASP A 438 6.46 -15.35 -7.96
C ASP A 438 6.43 -14.01 -8.69
N ILE A 439 5.71 -13.98 -9.82
CA ILE A 439 5.44 -12.77 -10.58
C ILE A 439 3.92 -12.60 -10.68
N VAL A 440 3.44 -11.49 -10.12
CA VAL A 440 2.03 -11.07 -10.12
C VAL A 440 1.90 -9.84 -11.02
N ILE A 441 0.97 -9.84 -11.97
CA ILE A 441 0.72 -8.72 -12.87
C ILE A 441 -0.77 -8.44 -12.86
N GLU A 442 -1.16 -7.17 -12.65
CA GLU A 442 -2.57 -6.77 -12.60
C GLU A 442 -3.38 -7.69 -11.66
N ASP A 443 -2.89 -7.87 -10.43
CA ASP A 443 -3.48 -8.71 -9.37
C ASP A 443 -3.62 -10.22 -9.71
N SER A 444 -3.01 -10.67 -10.79
CA SER A 444 -3.05 -12.06 -11.22
C SER A 444 -1.69 -12.72 -11.13
N LEU A 445 -1.61 -13.90 -10.51
CA LEU A 445 -0.39 -14.71 -10.48
C LEU A 445 -0.10 -15.25 -11.91
N TRP A 446 1.00 -14.80 -12.49
CA TRP A 446 1.41 -15.20 -13.84
C TRP A 446 2.48 -16.28 -13.82
N ILE A 447 3.42 -16.20 -12.90
CA ILE A 447 4.49 -17.18 -12.75
C ILE A 447 4.62 -17.51 -11.27
N ASN A 448 4.59 -18.80 -10.96
CA ASN A 448 4.78 -19.32 -9.61
C ASN A 448 6.15 -19.99 -9.50
N ASP A 449 6.86 -19.73 -8.39
CA ASP A 449 8.13 -20.37 -8.04
C ASP A 449 9.21 -20.30 -9.13
N LEU A 450 9.41 -19.12 -9.73
CA LEU A 450 10.45 -18.93 -10.74
C LEU A 450 11.85 -19.06 -10.14
N ASP A 451 12.59 -20.07 -10.57
CA ASP A 451 14.02 -20.23 -10.34
C ASP A 451 14.75 -20.14 -11.69
N VAL A 452 15.39 -18.99 -11.94
CA VAL A 452 16.07 -18.74 -13.21
C VAL A 452 17.29 -19.64 -13.35
N PHE A 453 18.07 -19.84 -12.27
CA PHE A 453 19.24 -20.73 -12.31
C PHE A 453 18.84 -22.19 -12.59
N ALA A 454 17.83 -22.70 -11.91
CA ALA A 454 17.35 -24.06 -12.16
C ALA A 454 16.82 -24.24 -13.60
N SER A 455 16.30 -23.17 -14.19
CA SER A 455 15.73 -23.21 -15.54
C SER A 455 16.77 -23.20 -16.65
N VAL A 456 17.83 -22.36 -16.54
CA VAL A 456 18.78 -22.11 -17.63
C VAL A 456 20.26 -22.08 -17.20
N GLY A 457 20.55 -22.13 -15.91
CA GLY A 457 21.90 -21.98 -15.37
C GLY A 457 22.29 -20.50 -15.18
N SER A 458 23.57 -20.29 -14.82
CA SER A 458 24.15 -18.95 -14.63
C SER A 458 24.66 -18.36 -15.93
N TYR A 459 24.72 -17.01 -15.99
CA TYR A 459 25.21 -16.26 -17.15
C TYR A 459 24.54 -16.68 -18.46
N TYR A 460 23.25 -16.90 -18.38
CA TYR A 460 22.44 -17.31 -19.53
C TYR A 460 21.18 -16.42 -19.59
N ALA A 461 21.03 -15.69 -20.68
CA ALA A 461 19.90 -14.80 -20.88
C ALA A 461 18.61 -15.60 -21.19
N ILE A 462 17.55 -15.26 -20.50
CA ILE A 462 16.19 -15.73 -20.78
C ILE A 462 15.24 -14.56 -20.87
N ASP A 463 14.46 -14.52 -21.95
CA ASP A 463 13.33 -13.60 -22.13
C ASP A 463 12.04 -14.35 -21.81
N LEU A 464 11.27 -13.84 -20.84
CA LEU A 464 9.97 -14.41 -20.44
C LEU A 464 8.84 -13.58 -21.06
N PRO A 465 8.20 -14.03 -22.14
CA PRO A 465 7.06 -13.33 -22.73
C PRO A 465 5.78 -13.61 -21.94
N LEU A 466 5.09 -12.56 -21.57
CA LEU A 466 3.80 -12.56 -20.88
C LEU A 466 2.82 -11.74 -21.73
N ASN A 467 1.86 -12.39 -22.37
CA ASN A 467 1.11 -11.78 -23.46
C ASN A 467 -0.34 -11.50 -23.06
N ASN A 468 -0.92 -10.46 -23.68
CA ASN A 468 -2.32 -10.09 -23.51
C ASN A 468 -2.68 -9.64 -22.10
N ILE A 469 -1.79 -8.87 -21.47
CA ILE A 469 -2.03 -8.22 -20.17
C ILE A 469 -3.01 -7.07 -20.38
N LYS A 470 -4.08 -7.03 -19.61
CA LYS A 470 -5.11 -5.99 -19.67
C LYS A 470 -4.86 -4.94 -18.60
N VAL A 471 -4.65 -3.68 -18.99
CA VAL A 471 -4.53 -2.53 -18.09
C VAL A 471 -5.78 -1.67 -18.19
N GLU A 472 -6.43 -1.34 -17.07
CA GLU A 472 -7.69 -0.61 -17.00
C GLU A 472 -7.63 0.69 -16.20
N ASP A 473 -6.61 0.90 -15.39
CA ASP A 473 -6.46 2.05 -14.48
C ASP A 473 -5.35 3.03 -14.89
N GLY A 474 -4.65 2.74 -16.00
CA GLY A 474 -3.58 3.58 -16.54
C GLY A 474 -2.19 3.27 -15.99
N ILE A 475 -2.02 2.22 -15.19
CA ILE A 475 -0.74 1.79 -14.65
C ILE A 475 -0.62 0.29 -14.83
N LEU A 476 0.43 -0.18 -15.50
CA LEU A 476 0.80 -1.58 -15.47
C LEU A 476 1.55 -1.85 -14.16
N ASP A 477 0.98 -2.70 -13.32
CA ASP A 477 1.54 -3.14 -12.05
C ASP A 477 2.18 -4.51 -12.16
N ILE A 478 3.46 -4.61 -11.82
CA ILE A 478 4.22 -5.85 -11.75
C ILE A 478 4.73 -5.99 -10.32
N TYR A 479 4.33 -7.05 -9.61
CA TYR A 479 4.83 -7.34 -8.27
C TYR A 479 5.62 -8.64 -8.26
N PHE A 480 6.60 -8.69 -7.39
CA PHE A 480 7.49 -9.82 -7.21
C PHE A 480 7.43 -10.27 -5.75
N SER A 481 7.07 -11.52 -5.52
CA SER A 481 6.95 -12.09 -4.18
C SER A 481 8.01 -13.17 -3.98
N ALA A 482 8.98 -12.92 -3.10
CA ALA A 482 10.04 -13.89 -2.84
C ALA A 482 9.51 -15.09 -2.06
N GLN A 483 9.73 -16.28 -2.61
CA GLN A 483 9.41 -17.55 -1.98
C GLN A 483 10.62 -18.13 -1.25
N VAL A 484 11.83 -17.87 -1.73
CA VAL A 484 13.07 -18.20 -1.03
C VAL A 484 14.05 -17.04 -1.11
N TYR A 485 14.38 -16.47 0.06
CA TYR A 485 15.52 -15.58 0.20
C TYR A 485 16.75 -16.39 0.66
N GLY A 486 17.91 -16.14 0.06
CA GLY A 486 19.16 -16.60 0.65
C GLY A 486 19.36 -16.00 2.05
N ALA A 487 20.12 -16.67 2.90
CA ALA A 487 20.41 -16.20 4.25
C ALA A 487 21.28 -14.93 4.25
N GLY A 488 20.94 -13.94 5.07
CA GLY A 488 21.71 -12.74 5.35
C GLY A 488 21.18 -11.44 4.73
N TYR A 489 21.76 -10.30 5.15
CA TYR A 489 21.39 -8.96 4.66
C TYR A 489 21.62 -8.74 3.15
N ASN A 490 22.43 -9.61 2.51
CA ASN A 490 22.60 -9.66 1.06
C ASN A 490 21.78 -10.79 0.43
N ALA A 491 20.65 -11.09 1.00
CA ALA A 491 19.82 -12.21 0.58
C ALA A 491 19.36 -12.10 -0.88
N ALA A 492 19.25 -13.26 -1.52
CA ALA A 492 18.72 -13.42 -2.86
C ALA A 492 17.23 -13.11 -2.88
N GLY A 493 16.84 -11.90 -3.23
CA GLY A 493 15.42 -11.55 -3.48
C GLY A 493 15.07 -11.63 -4.97
N PRO A 494 13.83 -11.34 -5.34
CA PRO A 494 13.41 -11.22 -6.73
C PRO A 494 14.31 -10.26 -7.50
N PHE A 495 14.49 -10.50 -8.80
CA PHE A 495 15.33 -9.66 -9.63
C PHE A 495 14.82 -9.54 -11.05
N ILE A 496 15.31 -8.51 -11.76
CA ILE A 496 15.04 -8.26 -13.16
C ILE A 496 16.24 -7.55 -13.80
N ASN A 497 16.58 -7.87 -15.05
CA ASN A 497 17.64 -7.21 -15.81
C ASN A 497 17.07 -6.17 -16.78
N GLY A 498 15.95 -6.45 -17.42
CA GLY A 498 15.32 -5.55 -18.36
C GLY A 498 13.86 -5.84 -18.58
N THR A 499 13.16 -4.84 -19.08
CA THR A 499 11.72 -4.91 -19.38
C THR A 499 11.46 -4.41 -20.79
N LYS A 500 10.65 -5.15 -21.54
CA LYS A 500 10.07 -4.71 -22.81
C LYS A 500 8.56 -4.79 -22.73
N LEU A 501 7.88 -3.70 -23.01
CA LEU A 501 6.42 -3.59 -22.99
C LEU A 501 5.95 -3.10 -24.36
N ILE A 502 4.99 -3.80 -24.97
CA ILE A 502 4.45 -3.45 -26.28
C ILE A 502 2.92 -3.46 -26.21
N LYS A 503 2.32 -2.34 -26.57
CA LYS A 503 0.87 -2.23 -26.69
C LYS A 503 0.38 -3.03 -27.91
N THR A 504 -0.54 -3.95 -27.70
CA THR A 504 -1.09 -4.83 -28.76
C THR A 504 -2.47 -4.39 -29.22
N ALA A 505 -3.28 -3.80 -28.31
CA ALA A 505 -4.57 -3.23 -28.65
C ALA A 505 -4.96 -2.16 -27.61
N SER A 506 -5.64 -1.11 -28.04
CA SER A 506 -6.34 -0.22 -27.14
C SER A 506 -7.58 -0.94 -26.59
N LEU A 507 -7.92 -0.72 -25.32
CA LEU A 507 -9.29 -1.00 -24.91
C LEU A 507 -10.16 -0.13 -25.82
N SER A 508 -11.05 -0.78 -26.59
CA SER A 508 -12.03 -0.01 -27.34
C SER A 508 -12.69 0.90 -26.31
N THR A 509 -12.51 2.21 -26.43
CA THR A 509 -13.41 3.15 -25.80
C THR A 509 -14.78 2.67 -26.28
N LYS A 510 -15.50 1.94 -25.42
CA LYS A 510 -16.95 2.00 -25.56
C LYS A 510 -17.18 3.49 -25.62
N ASN A 511 -17.65 3.99 -26.78
CA ASN A 511 -18.26 5.30 -26.80
C ASN A 511 -19.07 5.33 -25.52
N VAL A 512 -18.67 6.15 -24.55
CA VAL A 512 -19.52 6.45 -23.43
C VAL A 512 -20.68 7.13 -24.15
N THR A 513 -21.65 6.31 -24.52
CA THR A 513 -22.94 6.83 -24.94
C THR A 513 -23.29 7.70 -23.75
N PRO A 514 -23.55 9.01 -23.93
CA PRO A 514 -23.87 9.89 -22.83
C PRO A 514 -24.79 9.14 -21.90
N GLN A 515 -24.48 9.12 -20.61
CA GLN A 515 -25.26 8.29 -19.68
C GLN A 515 -26.68 8.81 -19.74
N VAL A 516 -27.53 8.07 -20.45
CA VAL A 516 -28.90 8.48 -20.80
C VAL A 516 -29.83 8.53 -19.58
N TYR A 517 -29.24 8.48 -18.38
CA TYR A 517 -29.96 8.60 -17.11
C TYR A 517 -29.04 9.08 -15.99
N SER A 518 -29.61 9.74 -14.98
CA SER A 518 -28.93 10.02 -13.72
C SER A 518 -29.64 9.34 -12.56
N LEU A 519 -28.88 8.94 -11.53
CA LEU A 519 -29.35 8.16 -10.39
C LEU A 519 -29.06 8.88 -9.08
N ASN A 520 -29.99 9.68 -8.64
CA ASN A 520 -29.93 10.29 -7.32
C ASN A 520 -30.17 9.26 -6.20
N GLN A 521 -29.65 9.52 -5.02
CA GLN A 521 -29.84 8.64 -3.86
C GLN A 521 -31.30 8.55 -3.45
N PRO A 522 -31.82 7.34 -3.10
CA PRO A 522 -33.15 7.21 -2.55
C PRO A 522 -33.31 7.99 -1.24
N TYR A 523 -34.41 8.74 -1.12
CA TYR A 523 -34.66 9.61 0.05
C TYR A 523 -36.12 9.56 0.54
N PRO A 524 -36.36 9.86 1.85
CA PRO A 524 -35.37 10.00 2.92
C PRO A 524 -34.77 8.63 3.28
N ASN A 525 -33.54 8.63 3.79
CA ASN A 525 -32.90 7.44 4.33
C ASN A 525 -32.18 7.79 5.64
N PRO A 526 -32.58 7.27 6.82
CA PRO A 526 -33.68 6.32 7.06
C PRO A 526 -35.08 6.84 6.71
N PHE A 527 -36.05 5.94 6.43
CA PHE A 527 -37.38 6.31 5.99
C PHE A 527 -38.51 5.68 6.80
N ASN A 528 -39.67 6.39 6.84
CA ASN A 528 -40.94 5.95 7.41
C ASN A 528 -42.05 6.85 6.86
N PRO A 529 -43.17 6.36 6.28
CA PRO A 529 -43.41 4.96 5.90
C PRO A 529 -42.93 4.63 4.47
N SER A 530 -42.42 5.58 3.71
CA SER A 530 -42.06 5.43 2.28
C SER A 530 -40.76 6.12 1.92
N ILE A 531 -40.12 5.62 0.87
CA ILE A 531 -38.92 6.18 0.29
C ILE A 531 -39.12 6.45 -1.20
N SER A 532 -38.66 7.60 -1.69
CA SER A 532 -38.60 7.93 -3.10
C SER A 532 -37.29 7.40 -3.71
N ILE A 533 -37.39 6.85 -4.89
CA ILE A 533 -36.29 6.29 -5.66
C ILE A 533 -36.20 7.07 -6.98
N PRO A 534 -35.44 8.17 -7.02
CA PRO A 534 -35.39 9.04 -8.20
C PRO A 534 -34.58 8.41 -9.33
N VAL A 535 -35.04 8.61 -10.56
CA VAL A 535 -34.38 8.23 -11.80
C VAL A 535 -34.68 9.31 -12.85
N ASP A 536 -33.64 9.89 -13.41
CA ASP A 536 -33.74 10.81 -14.54
C ASP A 536 -33.33 10.09 -15.82
N LEU A 537 -34.17 10.13 -16.84
CA LEU A 537 -33.94 9.48 -18.13
C LEU A 537 -33.81 10.54 -19.23
N GLU A 538 -32.76 10.48 -20.01
CA GLU A 538 -32.51 11.33 -21.16
C GLU A 538 -33.09 10.74 -22.45
N GLU A 539 -33.31 9.42 -22.47
CA GLU A 539 -33.98 8.71 -23.57
C GLU A 539 -34.87 7.58 -23.05
N ARG A 540 -35.68 7.03 -23.94
CA ARG A 540 -36.58 5.92 -23.59
C ARG A 540 -35.81 4.68 -23.19
N THR A 541 -35.93 4.25 -21.93
CA THR A 541 -35.13 3.19 -21.31
C THR A 541 -35.97 2.26 -20.45
N ASN A 542 -35.60 0.97 -20.42
CA ASN A 542 -36.19 0.00 -19.51
C ASN A 542 -35.66 0.20 -18.09
N VAL A 543 -36.56 0.41 -17.14
CA VAL A 543 -36.23 0.55 -15.71
C VAL A 543 -36.87 -0.60 -14.94
N THR A 544 -36.04 -1.34 -14.20
CA THR A 544 -36.52 -2.35 -13.24
C THR A 544 -35.96 -1.99 -11.85
N ILE A 545 -36.86 -1.94 -10.86
CA ILE A 545 -36.48 -1.67 -9.47
C ILE A 545 -36.99 -2.84 -8.61
N ASN A 546 -36.03 -3.52 -7.98
CA ASN A 546 -36.28 -4.66 -7.09
C ASN A 546 -35.80 -4.32 -5.67
N ILE A 547 -36.49 -4.89 -4.68
CA ILE A 547 -36.15 -4.75 -3.27
C ILE A 547 -35.72 -6.10 -2.72
N TYR A 548 -34.62 -6.10 -1.93
CA TYR A 548 -34.10 -7.28 -1.25
C TYR A 548 -33.90 -7.02 0.24
N ASN A 549 -33.92 -8.06 1.05
CA ASN A 549 -33.51 -7.97 2.47
C ASN A 549 -32.02 -8.22 2.65
N VAL A 550 -31.53 -8.08 3.90
CA VAL A 550 -30.09 -8.29 4.27
C VAL A 550 -29.55 -9.68 3.94
N LYS A 551 -30.41 -10.69 3.70
CA LYS A 551 -29.99 -12.04 3.29
C LYS A 551 -30.00 -12.21 1.77
N GLY A 552 -30.15 -11.12 0.98
CA GLY A 552 -30.25 -11.16 -0.48
C GLY A 552 -31.55 -11.75 -1.01
N ARG A 553 -32.55 -12.00 -0.14
CA ARG A 553 -33.83 -12.55 -0.57
C ARG A 553 -34.69 -11.45 -1.19
N PHE A 554 -35.21 -11.70 -2.38
CA PHE A 554 -36.17 -10.82 -3.07
C PHE A 554 -37.43 -10.58 -2.20
N ILE A 555 -37.81 -9.32 -2.11
CA ILE A 555 -38.97 -8.85 -1.29
C ILE A 555 -40.10 -8.36 -2.17
N GLU A 556 -39.80 -7.48 -3.12
CA GLU A 556 -40.84 -6.81 -3.93
C GLU A 556 -40.20 -6.20 -5.19
N LYS A 557 -40.99 -6.08 -6.24
CA LYS A 557 -40.67 -5.33 -7.45
C LYS A 557 -41.48 -4.05 -7.48
N VAL A 558 -40.82 -2.91 -7.51
CA VAL A 558 -41.44 -1.58 -7.55
C VAL A 558 -41.92 -1.27 -8.97
N THR A 559 -41.05 -1.51 -9.96
CA THR A 559 -41.39 -1.35 -11.39
C THR A 559 -40.56 -2.27 -12.28
N SER A 560 -41.03 -2.51 -13.52
CA SER A 560 -40.25 -3.20 -14.55
C SER A 560 -40.90 -2.95 -15.92
N GLN A 561 -40.59 -1.79 -16.54
CA GLN A 561 -41.13 -1.41 -17.85
C GLN A 561 -40.28 -0.31 -18.47
N ALA A 562 -40.52 0.04 -19.74
CA ALA A 562 -39.89 1.17 -20.40
C ALA A 562 -40.59 2.49 -19.99
N PHE A 563 -39.75 3.51 -19.76
CA PHE A 563 -40.16 4.88 -19.48
C PHE A 563 -39.55 5.82 -20.54
N ASP A 564 -40.27 6.87 -20.90
CA ASP A 564 -39.80 7.90 -21.82
C ASP A 564 -38.81 8.87 -21.10
N THR A 565 -38.20 9.80 -21.83
CA THR A 565 -37.37 10.89 -21.27
C THR A 565 -38.11 11.64 -20.18
N GLY A 566 -37.48 11.88 -19.05
CA GLY A 566 -38.07 12.63 -17.93
C GLY A 566 -37.54 12.21 -16.56
N HIS A 567 -37.99 12.96 -15.56
CA HIS A 567 -37.74 12.68 -14.15
C HIS A 567 -38.84 11.79 -13.58
N TYR A 568 -38.46 10.72 -12.88
CA TYR A 568 -39.36 9.75 -12.25
C TYR A 568 -38.98 9.52 -10.80
N ASP A 569 -39.94 9.70 -9.89
CA ASP A 569 -39.84 9.34 -8.48
C ASP A 569 -40.65 8.06 -8.22
N PHE A 570 -39.95 6.92 -8.12
CA PHE A 570 -40.60 5.65 -7.79
C PHE A 570 -40.73 5.52 -6.28
N LEU A 571 -41.95 5.36 -5.82
CA LEU A 571 -42.26 5.27 -4.38
C LEU A 571 -42.27 3.83 -3.92
N TRP A 572 -41.47 3.48 -2.94
CA TRP A 572 -41.56 2.22 -2.22
C TRP A 572 -42.13 2.44 -0.82
N LYS A 573 -43.21 1.74 -0.50
CA LYS A 573 -43.90 1.76 0.81
C LYS A 573 -44.03 0.32 1.32
N PRO A 574 -43.09 -0.15 2.19
CA PRO A 574 -43.14 -1.52 2.69
C PRO A 574 -44.40 -1.77 3.51
N SER A 575 -45.28 -2.70 3.06
CA SER A 575 -46.44 -3.16 3.80
C SER A 575 -46.09 -4.49 4.50
N ASN A 576 -46.41 -4.59 5.80
CA ASN A 576 -46.15 -5.79 6.61
C ASN A 576 -44.68 -6.25 6.64
N LYS A 577 -43.75 -5.30 6.56
CA LYS A 577 -42.31 -5.56 6.72
C LYS A 577 -41.80 -5.06 8.06
N SER A 578 -40.73 -5.65 8.58
CA SER A 578 -40.10 -5.23 9.82
C SER A 578 -39.18 -4.03 9.57
N SER A 579 -38.97 -3.20 10.59
CA SER A 579 -37.84 -2.24 10.57
C SER A 579 -36.52 -2.97 10.32
N GLY A 580 -35.63 -2.35 9.58
CA GLY A 580 -34.34 -2.95 9.25
C GLY A 580 -33.75 -2.45 7.94
N ILE A 581 -32.65 -3.08 7.55
CA ILE A 581 -31.91 -2.75 6.31
C ILE A 581 -32.53 -3.50 5.14
N TYR A 582 -32.68 -2.78 4.03
CA TYR A 582 -33.10 -3.30 2.74
C TYR A 582 -32.14 -2.79 1.65
N PHE A 583 -32.11 -3.50 0.53
CA PHE A 583 -31.34 -3.11 -0.64
C PHE A 583 -32.29 -2.85 -1.81
N ILE A 584 -32.15 -1.68 -2.42
CA ILE A 584 -32.85 -1.29 -3.63
C ILE A 584 -31.92 -1.57 -4.80
N GLU A 585 -32.27 -2.51 -5.66
CA GLU A 585 -31.57 -2.78 -6.92
C GLU A 585 -32.30 -2.05 -8.05
N ARG A 586 -31.62 -1.17 -8.74
CA ARG A 586 -32.08 -0.51 -9.98
C ARG A 586 -31.38 -1.14 -11.16
N ILE A 587 -32.09 -1.63 -12.15
CA ILE A 587 -31.56 -2.16 -13.40
C ILE A 587 -32.03 -1.23 -14.51
N ILE A 588 -31.11 -0.52 -15.13
CA ILE A 588 -31.37 0.48 -16.19
C ILE A 588 -30.39 0.19 -17.32
N ASP A 589 -30.92 0.00 -18.52
CA ASP A 589 -30.12 -0.37 -19.68
C ASP A 589 -29.18 -1.57 -19.41
N GLN A 590 -29.69 -2.63 -18.76
CA GLN A 590 -29.00 -3.85 -18.34
C GLN A 590 -27.90 -3.65 -17.26
N LYS A 591 -27.59 -2.41 -16.84
CA LYS A 591 -26.66 -2.13 -15.74
C LYS A 591 -27.39 -2.20 -14.40
N LYS A 592 -26.71 -2.73 -13.38
CA LYS A 592 -27.25 -2.89 -12.03
C LYS A 592 -26.62 -1.88 -11.08
N TYR A 593 -27.48 -1.24 -10.28
CA TYR A 593 -27.10 -0.30 -9.22
C TYR A 593 -27.78 -0.71 -7.94
N GLN A 594 -27.09 -0.66 -6.81
CA GLN A 594 -27.63 -1.06 -5.53
C GLN A 594 -27.46 0.02 -4.47
N ASN A 595 -28.51 0.32 -3.74
CA ASN A 595 -28.49 1.25 -2.61
C ASN A 595 -28.97 0.56 -1.35
N LYS A 596 -28.26 0.77 -0.25
CA LYS A 596 -28.67 0.37 1.09
C LYS A 596 -29.60 1.42 1.68
N VAL A 597 -30.75 1.00 2.19
CA VAL A 597 -31.73 1.87 2.85
C VAL A 597 -32.20 1.29 4.17
N VAL A 598 -32.58 2.16 5.11
CA VAL A 598 -33.04 1.77 6.45
C VAL A 598 -34.49 2.14 6.63
N PHE A 599 -35.34 1.13 6.81
CA PHE A 599 -36.74 1.32 7.13
C PHE A 599 -36.96 1.35 8.64
N LEU A 600 -37.61 2.40 9.14
CA LEU A 600 -38.01 2.58 10.54
C LEU A 600 -39.56 2.53 10.61
N LYS A 601 -40.09 1.63 11.40
CA LYS A 601 -41.54 1.48 11.55
C LYS A 601 -42.07 2.34 12.69
#